data_5cd1731e1d09683c4cd7d7a19d786303
#
_entry.id   5cd1731e1d09683c4cd7d7a19d786303
#
_cell.length_a   1.000
_cell.length_b   1.000
_cell.length_c   1.000
_cell.angle_alpha   90.00
_cell.angle_beta   90.00
_cell.angle_gamma   90.00
#
_symmetry.space_group_name_H-M   'P 1'
#
loop_
_entity.id
_entity.type
_entity.pdbx_description
1 polymer ?
#
loop_
_entity_poly.entity_id
_entity_poly.type
_entity_poly.pdbx_seq_one_letter_code
_entity_poly.pdbx_strand_id
1 'polypeptide(L)'
;MYGEQFHSVVIGAVINVQSALAKASLGSEIKVVVPLSSDSIQSESGLPSKAHFRPDLNKTMLELLTFLDKHHSPFFVTISPFLSFLQDKNVSLDFALFKETARPRNDTHSRTYRNSFDLTHDNAVAALSAAGFPGMPIVVARVGWPTDGAANASSQTAEIFMKALMQRLHAKSGTALRPQNPPSEIFIFSLFDENQRSIASGGFERHWGVFTFDGQAKYRIDFGQGSSKDLVNAQEVDYLPSKWCVVDNNKDVSNASARVLDACSAADCSALSPGGSCSNLSWPGNASYAFNNYYQQHDQARDSCDFGGLGLITTVDPSIGSCRFWIELDTSEAGSHSRVCLFWLLILLITVLV
;
A
#
# COMPACT_ATOMS: atom_id res chain seq x y z
N MET A 1 -15.91 -4.98 -4.88
CA MET A 1 -14.93 -5.35 -3.85
C MET A 1 -15.53 -6.27 -2.80
N TYR A 2 -16.77 -6.06 -2.37
CA TYR A 2 -17.49 -6.95 -1.46
C TYR A 2 -18.40 -7.86 -2.27
N GLY A 3 -17.96 -9.08 -2.59
CA GLY A 3 -18.76 -10.08 -3.30
C GLY A 3 -19.60 -10.93 -2.35
N GLU A 4 -20.43 -11.83 -2.89
CA GLU A 4 -21.27 -12.76 -2.11
C GLU A 4 -20.46 -13.55 -1.07
N GLN A 5 -19.21 -13.89 -1.36
CA GLN A 5 -18.32 -14.57 -0.42
C GLN A 5 -18.05 -13.75 0.85
N PHE A 6 -17.92 -12.41 0.74
CA PHE A 6 -17.75 -11.59 1.95
C PHE A 6 -18.96 -11.72 2.88
N HIS A 7 -20.18 -11.61 2.35
CA HIS A 7 -21.39 -11.70 3.13
C HIS A 7 -21.56 -13.08 3.80
N SER A 8 -21.20 -14.15 3.10
CA SER A 8 -21.42 -15.51 3.58
C SER A 8 -20.39 -15.96 4.61
N VAL A 9 -19.16 -15.42 4.62
CA VAL A 9 -18.06 -15.97 5.42
C VAL A 9 -17.58 -15.06 6.55
N VAL A 10 -17.71 -13.72 6.44
CA VAL A 10 -17.06 -12.79 7.37
C VAL A 10 -17.51 -12.96 8.81
N ILE A 11 -18.82 -13.11 9.04
CA ILE A 11 -19.37 -13.25 10.40
C ILE A 11 -18.95 -14.58 11.02
N GLY A 12 -19.05 -15.67 10.26
CA GLY A 12 -18.57 -16.98 10.73
C GLY A 12 -17.07 -16.97 11.05
N ALA A 13 -16.28 -16.31 10.22
CA ALA A 13 -14.83 -16.20 10.39
C ALA A 13 -14.46 -15.46 11.69
N VAL A 14 -15.04 -14.26 11.94
CA VAL A 14 -14.72 -13.50 13.16
C VAL A 14 -15.16 -14.24 14.44
N ILE A 15 -16.30 -14.93 14.40
CA ILE A 15 -16.79 -15.75 15.52
C ILE A 15 -15.82 -16.91 15.80
N ASN A 16 -15.37 -17.61 14.76
CA ASN A 16 -14.45 -18.75 14.90
C ASN A 16 -13.08 -18.30 15.45
N VAL A 17 -12.52 -17.19 14.94
CA VAL A 17 -11.26 -16.64 15.44
C VAL A 17 -11.42 -16.22 16.92
N GLN A 18 -12.47 -15.48 17.26
CA GLN A 18 -12.73 -15.07 18.65
C GLN A 18 -12.89 -16.27 19.59
N SER A 19 -13.57 -17.32 19.13
CA SER A 19 -13.74 -18.56 19.90
C SER A 19 -12.40 -19.27 20.13
N ALA A 20 -11.53 -19.30 19.13
CA ALA A 20 -10.19 -19.87 19.26
C ALA A 20 -9.32 -19.07 20.24
N LEU A 21 -9.35 -17.74 20.17
CA LEU A 21 -8.66 -16.85 21.12
C LEU A 21 -9.19 -17.04 22.55
N ALA A 22 -10.50 -17.16 22.72
CA ALA A 22 -11.09 -17.41 24.04
C ALA A 22 -10.63 -18.75 24.63
N LYS A 23 -10.56 -19.81 23.83
CA LYS A 23 -10.03 -21.14 24.26
C LYS A 23 -8.55 -21.05 24.66
N ALA A 24 -7.79 -20.15 24.02
CA ALA A 24 -6.38 -19.93 24.36
C ALA A 24 -6.20 -18.93 25.52
N SER A 25 -7.30 -18.45 26.16
CA SER A 25 -7.29 -17.39 27.20
C SER A 25 -6.76 -16.02 26.70
N LEU A 26 -6.77 -15.76 25.39
CA LEU A 26 -6.30 -14.54 24.75
C LEU A 26 -7.45 -13.62 24.27
N GLY A 27 -8.69 -14.03 24.46
CA GLY A 27 -9.86 -13.33 23.89
C GLY A 27 -10.12 -11.92 24.44
N SER A 28 -9.57 -11.57 25.61
CA SER A 28 -9.60 -10.20 26.16
C SER A 28 -8.44 -9.34 25.69
N GLU A 29 -7.31 -9.95 25.38
CA GLU A 29 -6.06 -9.24 25.05
C GLU A 29 -5.97 -8.95 23.54
N ILE A 30 -6.33 -9.93 22.71
CA ILE A 30 -6.25 -9.83 21.24
C ILE A 30 -7.63 -9.50 20.69
N LYS A 31 -7.71 -8.38 19.98
CA LYS A 31 -8.96 -7.91 19.35
C LYS A 31 -9.11 -8.48 17.95
N VAL A 32 -10.23 -9.09 17.66
CA VAL A 32 -10.58 -9.51 16.29
C VAL A 32 -11.22 -8.33 15.58
N VAL A 33 -10.68 -7.99 14.42
CA VAL A 33 -11.13 -6.86 13.59
C VAL A 33 -11.22 -7.27 12.13
N VAL A 34 -11.98 -6.52 11.34
CA VAL A 34 -12.08 -6.68 9.88
C VAL A 34 -11.72 -5.34 9.24
N PRO A 35 -10.57 -5.23 8.54
CA PRO A 35 -10.24 -4.02 7.80
C PRO A 35 -11.20 -3.86 6.62
N LEU A 36 -11.94 -2.76 6.61
CA LEU A 36 -12.90 -2.43 5.57
C LEU A 36 -12.38 -1.28 4.71
N SER A 37 -12.69 -1.33 3.41
CA SER A 37 -12.45 -0.19 2.54
C SER A 37 -13.48 0.92 2.78
N SER A 38 -13.08 2.18 2.61
CA SER A 38 -14.00 3.33 2.70
C SER A 38 -15.13 3.28 1.67
N ASP A 39 -15.02 2.46 0.61
CA ASP A 39 -16.09 2.21 -0.35
C ASP A 39 -17.25 1.38 0.23
N SER A 40 -17.12 0.82 1.43
CA SER A 40 -18.25 0.28 2.21
C SER A 40 -19.23 1.35 2.68
N ILE A 41 -18.81 2.61 2.64
CA ILE A 41 -19.58 3.78 3.06
C ILE A 41 -19.98 4.57 1.81
N GLN A 42 -21.23 4.95 1.75
CA GLN A 42 -21.83 5.72 0.66
C GLN A 42 -22.35 7.05 1.19
N SER A 43 -22.14 8.11 0.41
CA SER A 43 -22.74 9.42 0.65
C SER A 43 -23.09 10.06 -0.69
N GLU A 44 -24.33 10.40 -0.91
CA GLU A 44 -24.82 11.04 -2.14
C GLU A 44 -24.11 12.37 -2.44
N SER A 45 -23.79 13.12 -1.38
CA SER A 45 -23.09 14.41 -1.49
C SER A 45 -21.57 14.29 -1.30
N GLY A 46 -21.07 13.10 -0.96
CA GLY A 46 -19.71 12.88 -0.49
C GLY A 46 -19.42 13.56 0.87
N LEU A 47 -20.45 13.98 1.62
CA LEU A 47 -20.35 14.68 2.91
C LEU A 47 -20.90 13.81 4.04
N PRO A 48 -20.37 13.93 5.27
CA PRO A 48 -20.76 13.11 6.41
C PRO A 48 -22.22 13.18 6.79
N SER A 49 -22.88 14.30 6.57
CA SER A 49 -24.32 14.45 6.89
C SER A 49 -25.25 13.50 6.09
N LYS A 50 -24.73 12.90 5.03
CA LYS A 50 -25.43 11.92 4.17
C LYS A 50 -24.71 10.57 4.11
N ALA A 51 -23.70 10.35 4.95
CA ALA A 51 -22.93 9.13 4.94
C ALA A 51 -23.63 8.00 5.71
N HIS A 52 -23.67 6.82 5.11
CA HIS A 52 -24.21 5.59 5.67
C HIS A 52 -23.50 4.39 5.04
N PHE A 53 -23.61 3.23 5.65
CA PHE A 53 -23.10 2.01 5.00
C PHE A 53 -23.92 1.71 3.73
N ARG A 54 -23.28 1.14 2.74
CA ARG A 54 -23.96 0.75 1.49
C ARG A 54 -25.13 -0.17 1.79
N PRO A 55 -26.29 0.02 1.13
CA PRO A 55 -27.50 -0.76 1.40
C PRO A 55 -27.33 -2.27 1.23
N ASP A 56 -26.51 -2.69 0.25
CA ASP A 56 -26.20 -4.11 0.00
C ASP A 56 -25.38 -4.74 1.13
N LEU A 57 -24.67 -3.93 1.94
CA LEU A 57 -23.87 -4.39 3.08
C LEU A 57 -24.63 -4.31 4.41
N ASN A 58 -25.76 -3.62 4.50
CA ASN A 58 -26.39 -3.23 5.77
C ASN A 58 -26.56 -4.39 6.76
N LYS A 59 -27.05 -5.54 6.32
CA LYS A 59 -27.24 -6.70 7.20
C LYS A 59 -25.92 -7.20 7.77
N THR A 60 -24.95 -7.48 6.91
CA THR A 60 -23.62 -7.98 7.30
C THR A 60 -22.88 -6.97 8.16
N MET A 61 -23.01 -5.66 7.83
CA MET A 61 -22.41 -4.61 8.64
C MET A 61 -22.99 -4.53 10.03
N LEU A 62 -24.33 -4.61 10.18
CA LEU A 62 -24.98 -4.58 11.48
C LEU A 62 -24.52 -5.78 12.35
N GLU A 63 -24.47 -6.96 11.77
CA GLU A 63 -23.96 -8.16 12.46
C GLU A 63 -22.49 -8.01 12.86
N LEU A 64 -21.65 -7.49 11.98
CA LEU A 64 -20.24 -7.22 12.26
C LEU A 64 -20.06 -6.18 13.34
N LEU A 65 -20.75 -5.03 13.26
CA LEU A 65 -20.67 -3.97 14.26
C LEU A 65 -21.15 -4.44 15.62
N THR A 66 -22.23 -5.25 15.68
CA THR A 66 -22.71 -5.87 16.92
C THR A 66 -21.65 -6.80 17.51
N PHE A 67 -20.94 -7.57 16.68
CA PHE A 67 -19.82 -8.42 17.13
C PHE A 67 -18.67 -7.55 17.67
N LEU A 68 -18.24 -6.51 16.94
CA LEU A 68 -17.14 -5.63 17.34
C LEU A 68 -17.44 -4.92 18.66
N ASP A 69 -18.66 -4.38 18.82
CA ASP A 69 -19.10 -3.70 20.05
C ASP A 69 -19.10 -4.65 21.25
N LYS A 70 -19.67 -5.84 21.09
CA LYS A 70 -19.68 -6.89 22.12
C LYS A 70 -18.29 -7.27 22.63
N HIS A 71 -17.28 -7.27 21.76
CA HIS A 71 -15.90 -7.65 22.07
C HIS A 71 -14.97 -6.45 22.33
N HIS A 72 -15.53 -5.24 22.38
CA HIS A 72 -14.76 -3.99 22.52
C HIS A 72 -13.64 -3.90 21.47
N SER A 73 -13.93 -4.34 20.26
CA SER A 73 -13.04 -4.24 19.10
C SER A 73 -13.33 -2.95 18.34
N PRO A 74 -12.31 -2.21 17.87
CA PRO A 74 -12.53 -1.00 17.09
C PRO A 74 -12.98 -1.31 15.67
N PHE A 75 -13.58 -0.32 15.03
CA PHE A 75 -13.89 -0.35 13.61
C PHE A 75 -12.63 0.02 12.79
N PHE A 76 -12.19 -0.90 11.95
CA PHE A 76 -11.03 -0.70 11.09
C PHE A 76 -11.46 -0.26 9.69
N VAL A 77 -10.99 0.90 9.25
CA VAL A 77 -11.32 1.45 7.92
C VAL A 77 -10.07 1.92 7.19
N THR A 78 -9.97 1.57 5.91
CA THR A 78 -8.96 2.12 5.00
C THR A 78 -9.36 3.54 4.59
N ILE A 79 -8.47 4.49 4.75
CA ILE A 79 -8.62 5.86 4.25
C ILE A 79 -7.51 6.12 3.23
N SER A 80 -7.89 6.32 1.98
CA SER A 80 -6.94 6.56 0.90
C SER A 80 -7.27 7.85 0.15
N PRO A 81 -6.67 8.99 0.56
CA PRO A 81 -6.82 10.26 -0.16
C PRO A 81 -6.36 10.19 -1.62
N PHE A 82 -5.37 9.35 -1.93
CA PHE A 82 -4.94 9.08 -3.31
C PHE A 82 -6.05 8.44 -4.14
N LEU A 83 -6.69 7.39 -3.63
CA LEU A 83 -7.80 6.74 -4.35
C LEU A 83 -9.01 7.66 -4.44
N SER A 84 -9.31 8.44 -3.40
CA SER A 84 -10.36 9.46 -3.45
C SER A 84 -10.11 10.47 -4.57
N PHE A 85 -8.87 10.96 -4.71
CA PHE A 85 -8.47 11.85 -5.79
C PHE A 85 -8.59 11.18 -7.17
N LEU A 86 -8.18 9.92 -7.28
CA LEU A 86 -8.17 9.19 -8.56
C LEU A 86 -9.58 8.86 -9.06
N GLN A 87 -10.53 8.59 -8.16
CA GLN A 87 -11.86 8.07 -8.46
C GLN A 87 -12.96 9.12 -8.44
N ASP A 88 -12.82 10.17 -7.62
CA ASP A 88 -13.82 11.23 -7.49
C ASP A 88 -13.31 12.56 -8.07
N LYS A 89 -13.89 12.97 -9.20
CA LYS A 89 -13.56 14.24 -9.87
C LYS A 89 -13.77 15.48 -8.99
N ASN A 90 -14.53 15.39 -7.91
CA ASN A 90 -14.75 16.47 -6.96
C ASN A 90 -13.66 16.56 -5.89
N VAL A 91 -12.75 15.59 -5.82
CA VAL A 91 -11.59 15.59 -4.93
C VAL A 91 -10.39 16.13 -5.71
N SER A 92 -10.00 17.37 -5.43
CA SER A 92 -8.79 17.94 -6.04
C SER A 92 -7.52 17.36 -5.41
N LEU A 93 -6.41 17.40 -6.15
CA LEU A 93 -5.10 16.99 -5.65
C LEU A 93 -4.72 17.78 -4.39
N ASP A 94 -4.96 19.10 -4.38
CA ASP A 94 -4.68 19.95 -3.22
C ASP A 94 -5.46 19.52 -1.98
N PHE A 95 -6.74 19.12 -2.15
CA PHE A 95 -7.58 18.63 -1.07
C PHE A 95 -7.11 17.26 -0.54
N ALA A 96 -6.64 16.39 -1.43
CA ALA A 96 -6.04 15.11 -1.03
C ALA A 96 -4.69 15.29 -0.31
N LEU A 97 -3.91 16.32 -0.67
CA LEU A 97 -2.58 16.61 -0.15
C LEU A 97 -2.56 17.56 1.07
N PHE A 98 -3.71 17.88 1.67
CA PHE A 98 -3.84 18.81 2.81
C PHE A 98 -3.37 20.24 2.52
N LYS A 99 -3.31 20.68 1.27
CA LYS A 99 -2.83 22.02 0.94
C LYS A 99 -3.82 23.12 1.36
N GLU A 100 -3.31 24.24 1.84
CA GLU A 100 -4.13 25.39 2.23
C GLU A 100 -4.91 25.99 1.05
N THR A 101 -4.40 25.83 -0.17
CA THR A 101 -5.05 26.24 -1.43
C THR A 101 -6.29 25.42 -1.77
N ALA A 102 -6.51 24.30 -1.09
CA ALA A 102 -7.66 23.45 -1.33
C ALA A 102 -8.98 24.17 -1.03
N ARG A 103 -9.94 24.05 -1.94
CA ARG A 103 -11.31 24.54 -1.68
C ARG A 103 -11.94 23.73 -0.56
N PRO A 104 -12.37 24.34 0.54
CA PRO A 104 -13.01 23.63 1.63
C PRO A 104 -14.37 23.06 1.19
N ARG A 105 -14.75 21.92 1.75
CA ARG A 105 -16.08 21.32 1.55
C ARG A 105 -16.91 21.58 2.79
N ASN A 106 -18.04 22.28 2.59
CA ASN A 106 -18.96 22.65 3.67
C ASN A 106 -20.07 21.62 3.78
N ASP A 107 -20.29 21.14 4.98
CA ASP A 107 -21.40 20.24 5.36
C ASP A 107 -22.44 21.02 6.20
N THR A 108 -23.50 20.35 6.57
CA THR A 108 -24.55 20.90 7.46
C THR A 108 -23.96 21.32 8.81
N HIS A 109 -24.66 22.20 9.54
CA HIS A 109 -24.26 22.71 10.87
C HIS A 109 -22.90 23.40 10.87
N SER A 110 -22.57 24.14 9.80
CA SER A 110 -21.33 24.91 9.65
C SER A 110 -20.03 24.10 9.75
N ARG A 111 -20.10 22.79 9.49
CA ARG A 111 -18.91 21.95 9.46
C ARG A 111 -18.18 22.16 8.15
N THR A 112 -16.84 22.27 8.24
CA THR A 112 -15.99 22.52 7.09
C THR A 112 -14.83 21.53 7.07
N TYR A 113 -14.63 20.87 5.93
CA TYR A 113 -13.52 19.95 5.69
C TYR A 113 -12.53 20.57 4.74
N ARG A 114 -11.25 20.53 5.10
CA ARG A 114 -10.13 21.11 4.32
C ARG A 114 -9.23 20.06 3.70
N ASN A 115 -9.49 18.79 3.97
CA ASN A 115 -8.72 17.67 3.42
C ASN A 115 -9.59 16.41 3.30
N SER A 116 -9.17 15.51 2.42
CA SER A 116 -9.86 14.25 2.14
C SER A 116 -9.78 13.25 3.29
N PHE A 117 -8.70 13.27 4.09
CA PHE A 117 -8.52 12.34 5.21
C PHE A 117 -9.58 12.58 6.29
N ASP A 118 -9.72 13.81 6.78
CA ASP A 118 -10.71 14.16 7.80
C ASP A 118 -12.15 13.96 7.29
N LEU A 119 -12.40 14.29 6.02
CA LEU A 119 -13.71 14.07 5.39
C LEU A 119 -14.08 12.59 5.37
N THR A 120 -13.16 11.73 4.93
CA THR A 120 -13.41 10.28 4.84
C THR A 120 -13.51 9.65 6.22
N HIS A 121 -12.72 10.11 7.19
CA HIS A 121 -12.83 9.69 8.58
C HIS A 121 -14.23 10.02 9.14
N ASP A 122 -14.71 11.23 8.93
CA ASP A 122 -16.02 11.64 9.44
C ASP A 122 -17.19 11.00 8.67
N ASN A 123 -17.00 10.59 7.41
CA ASN A 123 -17.96 9.71 6.74
C ASN A 123 -18.11 8.38 7.48
N ALA A 124 -17.02 7.81 8.00
CA ALA A 124 -17.09 6.60 8.82
C ALA A 124 -17.75 6.85 10.18
N VAL A 125 -17.46 7.98 10.84
CA VAL A 125 -18.13 8.38 12.09
C VAL A 125 -19.64 8.50 11.89
N ALA A 126 -20.07 9.14 10.80
CA ALA A 126 -21.49 9.33 10.49
C ALA A 126 -22.19 8.00 10.15
N ALA A 127 -21.54 7.14 9.37
CA ALA A 127 -22.08 5.82 9.03
C ALA A 127 -22.26 4.93 10.27
N LEU A 128 -21.27 4.93 11.19
CA LEU A 128 -21.37 4.22 12.47
C LEU A 128 -22.51 4.77 13.33
N SER A 129 -22.65 6.11 13.39
CA SER A 129 -23.73 6.76 14.12
C SER A 129 -25.09 6.40 13.55
N ALA A 130 -25.25 6.40 12.22
CA ALA A 130 -26.47 6.01 11.54
C ALA A 130 -26.83 4.53 11.75
N ALA A 131 -25.82 3.67 11.94
CA ALA A 131 -26.00 2.25 12.26
C ALA A 131 -26.25 1.97 13.75
N GLY A 132 -26.24 3.00 14.63
CA GLY A 132 -26.48 2.86 16.06
C GLY A 132 -25.25 2.70 16.94
N PHE A 133 -24.03 2.91 16.40
CA PHE A 133 -22.74 2.75 17.10
C PHE A 133 -21.93 4.05 17.14
N PRO A 134 -22.49 5.19 17.65
CA PRO A 134 -21.82 6.48 17.59
C PRO A 134 -20.51 6.56 18.38
N GLY A 135 -20.37 5.74 19.44
CA GLY A 135 -19.20 5.68 20.31
C GLY A 135 -18.08 4.73 19.88
N MET A 136 -18.30 3.93 18.80
CA MET A 136 -17.32 2.90 18.40
C MET A 136 -15.99 3.55 18.00
N PRO A 137 -14.85 3.12 18.59
CA PRO A 137 -13.54 3.61 18.20
C PRO A 137 -13.23 3.30 16.73
N ILE A 138 -12.54 4.19 16.05
CA ILE A 138 -12.09 4.01 14.67
C ILE A 138 -10.57 3.92 14.64
N VAL A 139 -10.06 2.90 13.95
CA VAL A 139 -8.66 2.75 13.61
C VAL A 139 -8.52 2.88 12.10
N VAL A 140 -7.59 3.71 11.66
CA VAL A 140 -7.26 3.84 10.24
C VAL A 140 -6.34 2.69 9.85
N ALA A 141 -6.93 1.66 9.25
CA ALA A 141 -6.26 0.40 8.93
C ALA A 141 -5.18 0.54 7.85
N ARG A 142 -5.29 1.56 7.01
CA ARG A 142 -4.38 1.79 5.88
C ARG A 142 -4.49 3.24 5.42
N VAL A 143 -3.34 3.93 5.39
CA VAL A 143 -3.21 5.26 4.78
C VAL A 143 -1.81 5.43 4.22
N GLY A 144 -1.70 6.05 3.05
CA GLY A 144 -0.43 6.30 2.38
C GLY A 144 -0.63 6.99 1.04
N TRP A 145 0.48 7.16 0.31
CA TRP A 145 0.50 7.73 -1.04
C TRP A 145 1.50 6.96 -1.89
N PRO A 146 1.12 6.44 -3.08
CA PRO A 146 2.04 5.68 -3.92
C PRO A 146 3.06 6.59 -4.58
N THR A 147 4.19 6.01 -4.94
CA THR A 147 5.35 6.77 -5.47
C THR A 147 5.62 6.52 -6.95
N ASP A 148 4.88 5.60 -7.59
CA ASP A 148 5.00 5.28 -9.02
C ASP A 148 3.73 4.62 -9.55
N GLY A 149 3.67 4.33 -10.85
CA GLY A 149 2.65 3.53 -11.50
C GLY A 149 1.33 4.25 -11.82
N ALA A 150 1.22 5.56 -11.56
CA ALA A 150 0.08 6.39 -11.94
C ALA A 150 0.42 7.89 -11.95
N ALA A 151 -0.45 8.69 -12.56
CA ALA A 151 -0.33 10.16 -12.51
C ALA A 151 -0.43 10.66 -11.05
N ASN A 152 0.46 11.58 -10.68
CA ASN A 152 0.62 12.11 -9.31
C ASN A 152 1.06 11.07 -8.25
N ALA A 153 1.41 9.86 -8.65
CA ALA A 153 2.14 8.91 -7.83
C ALA A 153 3.64 9.14 -8.04
N SER A 154 4.28 9.85 -7.13
CA SER A 154 5.71 10.14 -7.15
C SER A 154 6.26 10.28 -5.74
N SER A 155 7.56 10.06 -5.54
CA SER A 155 8.21 10.27 -4.25
C SER A 155 8.01 11.69 -3.72
N GLN A 156 8.03 12.70 -4.59
CA GLN A 156 7.79 14.09 -4.22
C GLN A 156 6.37 14.30 -3.68
N THR A 157 5.36 13.77 -4.36
CA THR A 157 3.95 13.92 -3.95
C THR A 157 3.68 13.13 -2.67
N ALA A 158 4.26 11.93 -2.56
CA ALA A 158 4.17 11.10 -1.36
C ALA A 158 4.82 11.80 -0.15
N GLU A 159 5.97 12.46 -0.33
CA GLU A 159 6.62 13.26 0.72
C GLU A 159 5.71 14.39 1.21
N ILE A 160 5.10 15.16 0.29
CA ILE A 160 4.16 16.24 0.63
C ILE A 160 2.99 15.68 1.44
N PHE A 161 2.37 14.61 0.95
CA PHE A 161 1.23 13.98 1.63
C PHE A 161 1.61 13.48 3.02
N MET A 162 2.69 12.72 3.13
CA MET A 162 3.09 12.10 4.40
C MET A 162 3.51 13.13 5.43
N LYS A 163 4.23 14.19 5.06
CA LYS A 163 4.56 15.30 5.95
C LYS A 163 3.31 15.99 6.48
N ALA A 164 2.34 16.28 5.60
CA ALA A 164 1.09 16.90 6.00
C ALA A 164 0.25 15.99 6.90
N LEU A 165 0.20 14.69 6.62
CA LEU A 165 -0.46 13.70 7.47
C LEU A 165 0.18 13.67 8.86
N MET A 166 1.52 13.58 8.95
CA MET A 166 2.21 13.58 10.24
C MET A 166 1.94 14.88 11.03
N GLN A 167 1.99 16.06 10.39
CA GLN A 167 1.63 17.33 11.01
C GLN A 167 0.19 17.31 11.55
N ARG A 168 -0.75 16.78 10.74
CA ARG A 168 -2.16 16.65 11.14
C ARG A 168 -2.32 15.75 12.37
N LEU A 169 -1.58 14.67 12.47
CA LEU A 169 -1.63 13.73 13.59
C LEU A 169 -0.96 14.32 14.85
N HIS A 170 0.19 14.95 14.69
CA HIS A 170 0.90 15.60 15.80
C HIS A 170 0.10 16.76 16.41
N ALA A 171 -0.74 17.43 15.65
CA ALA A 171 -1.62 18.47 16.16
C ALA A 171 -2.64 17.97 17.18
N LYS A 172 -2.87 16.64 17.26
CA LYS A 172 -3.82 15.98 18.17
C LYS A 172 -5.20 16.63 18.21
N SER A 173 -5.59 17.28 17.12
CA SER A 173 -6.91 17.89 16.99
C SER A 173 -7.91 16.86 16.49
N GLY A 174 -9.13 16.90 17.00
CA GLY A 174 -10.22 16.06 16.50
C GLY A 174 -10.68 16.46 15.11
N THR A 175 -11.61 15.68 14.57
CA THR A 175 -12.34 15.99 13.34
C THR A 175 -13.60 16.80 13.64
N ALA A 176 -14.31 17.27 12.61
CA ALA A 176 -15.52 18.07 12.81
C ALA A 176 -16.65 17.31 13.53
N LEU A 177 -16.73 15.99 13.40
CA LEU A 177 -17.72 15.15 14.11
C LEU A 177 -17.19 14.62 15.46
N ARG A 178 -15.86 14.57 15.65
CA ARG A 178 -15.21 14.12 16.91
C ARG A 178 -14.16 15.12 17.36
N PRO A 179 -14.53 16.35 17.75
CA PRO A 179 -13.58 17.41 18.03
C PRO A 179 -12.67 17.12 19.23
N GLN A 180 -13.11 16.28 20.17
CA GLN A 180 -12.33 15.89 21.36
C GLN A 180 -11.59 14.54 21.20
N ASN A 181 -11.87 13.80 20.13
CA ASN A 181 -11.30 12.47 19.90
C ASN A 181 -10.54 12.46 18.57
N PRO A 182 -9.25 12.85 18.57
CA PRO A 182 -8.45 12.81 17.35
C PRO A 182 -8.25 11.38 16.86
N PRO A 183 -8.07 11.17 15.54
CA PRO A 183 -7.60 9.90 15.02
C PRO A 183 -6.23 9.58 15.64
N SER A 184 -6.14 8.53 16.46
CA SER A 184 -4.94 8.22 17.26
C SER A 184 -4.23 6.95 16.79
N GLU A 185 -4.95 6.02 16.20
CA GLU A 185 -4.39 4.75 15.73
C GLU A 185 -4.49 4.68 14.21
N ILE A 186 -3.31 4.69 13.57
CA ILE A 186 -3.17 4.77 12.12
C ILE A 186 -2.05 3.86 11.66
N PHE A 187 -2.33 3.01 10.70
CA PHE A 187 -1.35 2.15 10.04
C PHE A 187 -0.93 2.77 8.72
N ILE A 188 0.36 3.12 8.61
CA ILE A 188 0.94 3.58 7.36
C ILE A 188 1.06 2.39 6.40
N PHE A 189 0.62 2.57 5.19
CA PHE A 189 0.70 1.58 4.15
C PHE A 189 1.56 2.11 3.00
N SER A 190 2.68 1.47 2.73
CA SER A 190 3.25 0.30 3.36
C SER A 190 4.70 0.54 3.76
N LEU A 191 5.35 -0.45 4.43
CA LEU A 191 6.78 -0.32 4.77
C LEU A 191 7.64 -0.43 3.51
N PHE A 192 7.44 -1.49 2.72
CA PHE A 192 8.16 -1.75 1.47
C PHE A 192 7.24 -1.76 0.26
N ASP A 193 7.80 -1.55 -0.92
CA ASP A 193 7.14 -1.86 -2.17
C ASP A 193 6.90 -3.37 -2.31
N GLU A 194 5.82 -3.73 -2.99
CA GLU A 194 5.33 -5.12 -3.11
C GLU A 194 5.26 -5.52 -4.59
N ASN A 195 6.38 -5.90 -5.20
CA ASN A 195 6.49 -6.22 -6.64
C ASN A 195 5.58 -7.37 -7.12
N GLN A 196 5.10 -8.23 -6.22
CA GLN A 196 4.16 -9.33 -6.51
C GLN A 196 2.68 -8.97 -6.28
N ARG A 197 2.40 -7.72 -5.84
CA ARG A 197 1.03 -7.30 -5.61
C ARG A 197 0.24 -7.19 -6.91
N SER A 198 -1.04 -7.56 -6.86
CA SER A 198 -1.95 -7.44 -8.00
C SER A 198 -2.08 -5.97 -8.45
N ILE A 199 -1.93 -5.76 -9.75
CA ILE A 199 -2.12 -4.45 -10.41
C ILE A 199 -3.51 -4.27 -11.04
N ALA A 200 -4.48 -5.10 -10.66
CA ALA A 200 -5.84 -5.02 -11.21
C ALA A 200 -6.51 -3.65 -10.99
N SER A 201 -6.11 -2.92 -9.92
CA SER A 201 -6.59 -1.55 -9.65
C SER A 201 -5.70 -0.47 -10.27
N GLY A 202 -4.53 -0.83 -10.76
CA GLY A 202 -3.54 0.07 -11.39
C GLY A 202 -2.11 -0.27 -10.98
N GLY A 203 -1.13 0.18 -11.77
CA GLY A 203 0.31 -0.03 -11.52
C GLY A 203 0.77 0.47 -10.16
N PHE A 204 0.17 1.54 -9.65
CA PHE A 204 0.48 2.15 -8.37
C PHE A 204 0.35 1.21 -7.16
N GLU A 205 -0.39 0.10 -7.30
CA GLU A 205 -0.60 -0.85 -6.19
C GLU A 205 0.71 -1.48 -5.68
N ARG A 206 1.75 -1.51 -6.48
CA ARG A 206 3.08 -2.04 -6.11
C ARG A 206 4.00 -1.03 -5.43
N HIS A 207 3.63 0.26 -5.39
CA HIS A 207 4.51 1.36 -5.03
C HIS A 207 4.09 2.17 -3.79
N TRP A 208 3.42 1.53 -2.84
CA TRP A 208 2.96 2.19 -1.60
C TRP A 208 4.04 2.28 -0.52
N GLY A 209 5.15 1.57 -0.66
CA GLY A 209 6.21 1.55 0.34
C GLY A 209 6.78 2.92 0.66
N VAL A 210 7.16 3.13 1.92
CA VAL A 210 8.05 4.25 2.31
C VAL A 210 9.50 3.93 1.92
N PHE A 211 9.79 2.64 1.78
CA PHE A 211 11.02 2.11 1.21
C PHE A 211 10.72 1.39 -0.10
N THR A 212 11.72 1.32 -0.96
CA THR A 212 11.75 0.41 -2.09
C THR A 212 11.85 -1.04 -1.59
N PHE A 213 11.70 -2.03 -2.47
CA PHE A 213 11.83 -3.44 -2.10
C PHE A 213 13.21 -3.80 -1.52
N ASP A 214 14.25 -3.04 -1.88
CA ASP A 214 15.63 -3.19 -1.42
C ASP A 214 15.97 -2.31 -0.20
N GLY A 215 14.97 -1.71 0.44
CA GLY A 215 15.12 -0.95 1.67
C GLY A 215 15.70 0.47 1.50
N GLN A 216 15.68 1.03 0.29
CA GLN A 216 16.08 2.42 0.08
C GLN A 216 14.92 3.36 0.40
N ALA A 217 15.15 4.38 1.22
CA ALA A 217 14.15 5.38 1.56
C ALA A 217 13.76 6.20 0.32
N LYS A 218 12.47 6.27 0.03
CA LYS A 218 11.96 6.91 -1.20
C LYS A 218 11.77 8.41 -1.06
N TYR A 219 11.64 8.90 0.18
CA TYR A 219 11.46 10.32 0.49
C TYR A 219 11.78 10.60 1.97
N ARG A 220 11.88 11.87 2.32
CA ARG A 220 12.21 12.32 3.67
C ARG A 220 10.97 12.47 4.53
N ILE A 221 10.93 11.78 5.67
CA ILE A 221 9.86 11.88 6.63
C ILE A 221 10.35 11.62 8.06
N ASP A 222 9.83 12.41 8.99
CA ASP A 222 9.97 12.22 10.43
C ASP A 222 8.65 11.65 10.99
N PHE A 223 8.71 10.46 11.54
CA PHE A 223 7.57 9.83 12.22
C PHE A 223 7.42 10.25 13.70
N GLY A 224 8.12 11.27 14.14
CA GLY A 224 8.03 11.78 15.51
C GLY A 224 8.90 11.04 16.52
N GLN A 225 9.94 10.35 16.07
CA GLN A 225 10.86 9.58 16.93
C GLN A 225 11.92 10.45 17.62
N GLY A 226 11.72 11.75 17.68
CA GLY A 226 12.62 12.72 18.31
C GLY A 226 13.86 13.03 17.47
N SER A 227 14.43 14.21 17.59
CA SER A 227 15.64 14.71 16.92
C SER A 227 15.82 14.30 15.46
N SER A 228 15.20 15.03 14.55
CA SER A 228 15.49 15.15 13.11
C SER A 228 15.85 13.82 12.42
N LYS A 229 14.87 12.96 12.13
CA LYS A 229 15.37 11.75 11.46
C LYS A 229 14.52 11.38 10.29
N ASP A 230 15.03 11.82 9.17
CA ASP A 230 14.71 11.23 7.88
C ASP A 230 14.92 9.70 7.95
N LEU A 231 14.15 8.97 7.17
CA LEU A 231 14.36 7.54 6.98
C LEU A 231 15.79 7.29 6.49
N VAL A 232 16.41 6.26 7.01
CA VAL A 232 17.76 5.84 6.63
C VAL A 232 17.64 4.62 5.73
N ASN A 233 18.38 4.61 4.64
CA ASN A 233 18.47 3.44 3.77
C ASN A 233 18.95 2.22 4.56
N ALA A 234 18.46 1.03 4.16
CA ALA A 234 19.00 -0.22 4.67
C ALA A 234 20.51 -0.27 4.45
N GLN A 235 21.24 -0.78 5.43
CA GLN A 235 22.69 -0.94 5.38
C GLN A 235 23.01 -2.41 5.10
N GLU A 236 24.22 -2.65 4.57
CA GLU A 236 24.72 -4.00 4.29
C GLU A 236 23.76 -4.80 3.38
N VAL A 237 23.31 -4.12 2.32
CA VAL A 237 22.44 -4.72 1.30
C VAL A 237 23.32 -5.19 0.15
N ASP A 238 23.34 -6.49 -0.07
CA ASP A 238 24.06 -7.10 -1.19
C ASP A 238 23.20 -7.16 -2.43
N TYR A 239 23.75 -6.70 -3.55
CA TYR A 239 23.09 -6.71 -4.86
C TYR A 239 23.76 -7.69 -5.79
N LEU A 240 23.00 -8.22 -6.72
CA LEU A 240 23.55 -8.92 -7.88
C LEU A 240 24.54 -8.02 -8.65
N PRO A 241 25.44 -8.58 -9.46
CA PRO A 241 26.39 -7.78 -10.24
C PRO A 241 25.70 -6.70 -11.10
N SER A 242 26.38 -5.55 -11.31
CA SER A 242 25.91 -4.45 -12.15
C SER A 242 25.81 -4.86 -13.62
N LYS A 243 24.76 -5.60 -13.95
CA LYS A 243 24.43 -6.08 -15.29
C LYS A 243 22.95 -5.87 -15.56
N TRP A 244 22.63 -5.46 -16.76
CA TRP A 244 21.28 -5.20 -17.23
C TRP A 244 21.00 -5.95 -18.52
N CYS A 245 19.75 -6.35 -18.72
CA CYS A 245 19.28 -6.91 -19.98
C CYS A 245 18.55 -5.83 -20.78
N VAL A 246 19.06 -5.53 -21.96
CA VAL A 246 18.48 -4.54 -22.88
C VAL A 246 18.19 -5.13 -24.24
N VAL A 247 17.42 -4.45 -25.07
CA VAL A 247 17.15 -4.88 -26.46
C VAL A 247 18.40 -4.72 -27.32
N ASP A 248 18.75 -5.76 -28.08
CA ASP A 248 19.75 -5.69 -29.17
C ASP A 248 19.08 -5.17 -30.44
N ASN A 249 19.27 -3.88 -30.73
CA ASN A 249 18.71 -3.22 -31.91
C ASN A 249 19.24 -3.73 -33.25
N ASN A 250 20.27 -4.59 -33.25
CA ASN A 250 20.82 -5.17 -34.47
C ASN A 250 20.09 -6.47 -34.88
N LYS A 251 19.06 -6.86 -34.14
CA LYS A 251 18.29 -8.08 -34.39
C LYS A 251 16.92 -7.78 -35.01
N ASP A 252 16.28 -8.81 -35.53
CA ASP A 252 14.89 -8.71 -35.99
C ASP A 252 13.94 -8.49 -34.81
N VAL A 253 13.32 -7.32 -34.77
CA VAL A 253 12.43 -6.86 -33.69
C VAL A 253 10.95 -7.16 -33.95
N SER A 254 10.61 -7.91 -35.02
CA SER A 254 9.22 -8.18 -35.40
C SER A 254 8.38 -8.83 -34.29
N ASN A 255 8.99 -9.64 -33.44
CA ASN A 255 8.35 -10.34 -32.32
C ASN A 255 8.55 -9.64 -30.96
N ALA A 256 9.12 -8.44 -30.92
CA ALA A 256 9.48 -7.77 -29.68
C ALA A 256 8.27 -7.51 -28.76
N SER A 257 7.12 -7.13 -29.33
CA SER A 257 5.90 -6.89 -28.53
C SER A 257 5.42 -8.13 -27.78
N ALA A 258 5.50 -9.32 -28.39
CA ALA A 258 5.16 -10.57 -27.72
C ALA A 258 6.14 -10.86 -26.57
N ARG A 259 7.44 -10.63 -26.78
CA ARG A 259 8.47 -10.83 -25.76
C ARG A 259 8.34 -9.86 -24.58
N VAL A 260 7.93 -8.61 -24.83
CA VAL A 260 7.62 -7.65 -23.77
C VAL A 260 6.42 -8.12 -22.93
N LEU A 261 5.36 -8.62 -23.57
CA LEU A 261 4.21 -9.19 -22.87
C LEU A 261 4.61 -10.40 -22.02
N ASP A 262 5.42 -11.30 -22.57
CA ASP A 262 5.96 -12.46 -21.84
C ASP A 262 6.74 -11.99 -20.59
N ALA A 263 7.66 -11.04 -20.75
CA ALA A 263 8.44 -10.48 -19.64
C ALA A 263 7.55 -9.83 -18.58
N CYS A 264 6.61 -8.97 -18.97
CA CYS A 264 5.73 -8.26 -18.04
C CYS A 264 4.66 -9.16 -17.39
N SER A 265 4.42 -10.36 -17.92
CA SER A 265 3.55 -11.35 -17.26
C SER A 265 4.17 -11.96 -16.01
N ALA A 266 5.51 -11.99 -15.94
CA ALA A 266 6.29 -12.60 -14.87
C ALA A 266 7.10 -11.59 -14.05
N ALA A 267 7.26 -10.33 -14.53
CA ALA A 267 8.03 -9.29 -13.88
C ALA A 267 7.23 -8.00 -13.67
N ASP A 268 7.74 -7.11 -12.84
CA ASP A 268 7.09 -5.82 -12.56
C ASP A 268 7.36 -4.79 -13.68
N CYS A 269 6.33 -4.54 -14.50
CA CYS A 269 6.35 -3.48 -15.49
C CYS A 269 5.48 -2.26 -15.11
N SER A 270 5.08 -2.13 -13.87
CA SER A 270 4.10 -1.12 -13.43
C SER A 270 4.58 0.33 -13.63
N ALA A 271 5.89 0.58 -13.59
CA ALA A 271 6.47 1.89 -13.89
C ALA A 271 6.29 2.33 -15.36
N LEU A 272 6.02 1.39 -16.28
CA LEU A 272 5.64 1.70 -17.67
C LEU A 272 4.17 2.14 -17.81
N SER A 273 3.35 1.97 -16.78
CA SER A 273 1.94 2.38 -16.80
C SER A 273 1.80 3.89 -17.03
N PRO A 274 0.68 4.36 -17.61
CA PRO A 274 0.45 5.80 -17.82
C PRO A 274 0.66 6.61 -16.54
N GLY A 275 1.57 7.59 -16.60
CA GLY A 275 1.96 8.42 -15.45
C GLY A 275 3.01 7.80 -14.53
N GLY A 276 3.46 6.58 -14.77
CA GLY A 276 4.59 5.97 -14.07
C GLY A 276 5.93 6.57 -14.50
N SER A 277 6.97 6.33 -13.71
CA SER A 277 8.31 6.93 -13.87
C SER A 277 8.98 6.59 -15.20
N CYS A 278 8.64 5.44 -15.79
CA CYS A 278 9.15 4.95 -17.07
C CYS A 278 8.15 5.06 -18.23
N SER A 279 6.99 5.69 -18.01
CA SER A 279 5.91 5.78 -19.01
C SER A 279 6.29 6.54 -20.30
N ASN A 280 7.31 7.40 -20.22
CA ASN A 280 7.78 8.19 -21.34
C ASN A 280 8.92 7.52 -22.13
N LEU A 281 9.32 6.30 -21.76
CA LEU A 281 10.31 5.58 -22.53
C LEU A 281 9.77 5.24 -23.91
N SER A 282 10.48 5.68 -24.94
CA SER A 282 10.27 5.24 -26.30
C SER A 282 10.93 3.88 -26.54
N TRP A 283 10.61 3.23 -27.68
CA TRP A 283 11.35 2.11 -28.18
C TRP A 283 12.83 2.49 -28.43
N PRO A 284 13.81 1.64 -28.07
CA PRO A 284 13.71 0.30 -27.45
C PRO A 284 13.74 0.35 -25.90
N GLY A 285 13.69 1.53 -25.29
CA GLY A 285 13.84 1.70 -23.85
C GLY A 285 12.74 0.99 -23.04
N ASN A 286 11.48 1.09 -23.47
CA ASN A 286 10.35 0.44 -22.81
C ASN A 286 10.45 -1.10 -22.83
N ALA A 287 10.89 -1.68 -23.93
CA ALA A 287 11.13 -3.12 -24.04
C ALA A 287 12.36 -3.55 -23.22
N SER A 288 13.42 -2.74 -23.24
CA SER A 288 14.61 -2.97 -22.39
C SER A 288 14.27 -2.95 -20.91
N TYR A 289 13.35 -2.08 -20.47
CA TYR A 289 12.86 -2.05 -19.10
C TYR A 289 12.19 -3.38 -18.70
N ALA A 290 11.29 -3.88 -19.53
CA ALA A 290 10.62 -5.16 -19.30
C ALA A 290 11.60 -6.33 -19.25
N PHE A 291 12.54 -6.38 -20.21
CA PHE A 291 13.58 -7.41 -20.27
C PHE A 291 14.48 -7.39 -19.04
N ASN A 292 14.90 -6.19 -18.62
CA ASN A 292 15.72 -6.07 -17.43
C ASN A 292 14.98 -6.56 -16.17
N ASN A 293 13.74 -6.16 -15.96
CA ASN A 293 13.01 -6.57 -14.77
C ASN A 293 12.80 -8.09 -14.72
N TYR A 294 12.53 -8.71 -15.86
CA TYR A 294 12.49 -10.17 -15.96
C TYR A 294 13.85 -10.81 -15.64
N TYR A 295 14.93 -10.26 -16.22
CA TYR A 295 16.29 -10.75 -16.04
C TYR A 295 16.72 -10.69 -14.57
N GLN A 296 16.43 -9.59 -13.89
CA GLN A 296 16.77 -9.40 -12.49
C GLN A 296 16.00 -10.39 -11.60
N GLN A 297 14.70 -10.56 -11.80
CA GLN A 297 13.88 -11.51 -11.02
C GLN A 297 14.25 -12.99 -11.24
N HIS A 298 15.08 -13.26 -12.24
CA HIS A 298 15.62 -14.60 -12.52
C HIS A 298 17.12 -14.69 -12.19
N ASP A 299 17.57 -13.97 -11.14
CA ASP A 299 18.93 -14.00 -10.61
C ASP A 299 20.01 -13.76 -11.67
N GLN A 300 19.72 -12.92 -12.67
CA GLN A 300 20.59 -12.62 -13.79
C GLN A 300 21.06 -13.88 -14.57
N ALA A 301 20.24 -14.93 -14.57
CA ALA A 301 20.53 -16.11 -15.37
C ALA A 301 20.69 -15.74 -16.87
N ARG A 302 21.70 -16.27 -17.54
CA ARG A 302 22.01 -15.90 -18.92
C ARG A 302 20.84 -16.11 -19.87
N ASP A 303 20.13 -17.21 -19.70
CA ASP A 303 19.00 -17.59 -20.55
C ASP A 303 17.77 -16.71 -20.32
N SER A 304 17.67 -16.04 -19.16
CA SER A 304 16.59 -15.11 -18.87
C SER A 304 16.72 -13.76 -19.59
N CYS A 305 17.85 -13.51 -20.27
CA CYS A 305 18.04 -12.35 -21.17
C CYS A 305 18.04 -12.75 -22.67
N ASP A 306 17.64 -13.96 -23.03
CA ASP A 306 17.67 -14.39 -24.44
C ASP A 306 16.53 -13.77 -25.28
N PHE A 307 15.29 -13.85 -24.79
CA PHE A 307 14.10 -13.35 -25.49
C PHE A 307 14.01 -13.70 -26.98
N GLY A 308 14.50 -14.89 -27.35
CA GLY A 308 14.57 -15.32 -28.75
C GLY A 308 15.68 -14.61 -29.54
N GLY A 309 16.78 -14.28 -28.88
CA GLY A 309 17.95 -13.59 -29.44
C GLY A 309 17.82 -12.07 -29.46
N LEU A 310 16.75 -11.48 -28.88
CA LEU A 310 16.54 -10.03 -28.82
C LEU A 310 17.24 -9.37 -27.62
N GLY A 311 17.61 -10.14 -26.60
CA GLY A 311 18.22 -9.61 -25.40
C GLY A 311 19.74 -9.47 -25.52
N LEU A 312 20.29 -8.43 -24.93
CA LEU A 312 21.70 -8.13 -24.82
C LEU A 312 22.05 -7.79 -23.39
N ILE A 313 22.99 -8.50 -22.78
CA ILE A 313 23.51 -8.16 -21.45
C ILE A 313 24.52 -7.02 -21.58
N THR A 314 24.33 -5.96 -20.83
CA THR A 314 25.23 -4.79 -20.75
C THR A 314 25.67 -4.53 -19.32
N THR A 315 26.82 -3.88 -19.15
CA THR A 315 27.32 -3.34 -17.88
C THR A 315 27.15 -1.82 -17.79
N VAL A 316 26.52 -1.20 -18.79
CA VAL A 316 26.18 0.22 -18.80
C VAL A 316 24.77 0.39 -18.27
N ASP A 317 24.61 1.16 -17.18
CA ASP A 317 23.31 1.46 -16.59
C ASP A 317 22.42 2.17 -17.60
N PRO A 318 21.26 1.59 -17.98
CA PRO A 318 20.36 2.18 -18.97
C PRO A 318 19.34 3.14 -18.34
N SER A 319 19.41 3.44 -17.05
CA SER A 319 18.50 4.34 -16.34
C SER A 319 18.51 5.76 -16.92
N ILE A 320 17.32 6.39 -17.03
CA ILE A 320 17.15 7.74 -17.61
C ILE A 320 16.25 8.58 -16.69
N GLY A 321 16.79 9.63 -16.11
CA GLY A 321 16.04 10.55 -15.24
C GLY A 321 15.43 9.83 -14.04
N SER A 322 14.11 9.83 -13.91
CA SER A 322 13.38 9.12 -12.85
C SER A 322 13.15 7.64 -13.14
N CYS A 323 13.34 7.20 -14.37
CA CYS A 323 13.18 5.80 -14.75
C CYS A 323 14.44 5.01 -14.39
N ARG A 324 14.34 4.17 -13.37
CA ARG A 324 15.46 3.38 -12.85
C ARG A 324 15.33 1.94 -13.34
N PHE A 325 16.43 1.41 -13.89
CA PHE A 325 16.59 0.00 -14.20
C PHE A 325 17.25 -0.67 -12.99
N TRP A 326 16.43 -1.31 -12.19
CA TRP A 326 16.83 -1.92 -10.93
C TRP A 326 17.79 -3.09 -11.13
N ILE A 327 18.62 -3.32 -10.12
CA ILE A 327 19.39 -4.53 -9.90
C ILE A 327 18.78 -5.23 -8.69
N GLU A 328 18.55 -6.54 -8.78
CA GLU A 328 17.95 -7.34 -7.74
C GLU A 328 18.91 -7.59 -6.58
N LEU A 329 18.36 -7.89 -5.42
CA LEU A 329 19.11 -8.27 -4.23
C LEU A 329 19.78 -9.62 -4.43
N ASP A 330 21.02 -9.76 -3.93
CA ASP A 330 21.65 -11.06 -3.79
C ASP A 330 21.12 -11.77 -2.54
N THR A 331 20.18 -12.69 -2.73
CA THR A 331 19.57 -13.47 -1.66
C THR A 331 20.29 -14.81 -1.42
N SER A 332 21.40 -15.08 -2.09
CA SER A 332 22.09 -16.37 -2.05
C SER A 332 22.57 -16.74 -0.64
N GLU A 333 22.89 -15.76 0.21
CA GLU A 333 23.32 -15.97 1.59
C GLU A 333 22.17 -16.03 2.60
N ALA A 334 20.99 -15.50 2.27
CA ALA A 334 19.82 -15.49 3.18
C ALA A 334 19.36 -16.91 3.59
N GLY A 335 19.63 -17.92 2.76
CA GLY A 335 19.39 -19.33 3.05
C GLY A 335 20.39 -19.96 4.04
N SER A 336 21.57 -19.38 4.22
CA SER A 336 22.65 -19.91 5.07
C SER A 336 22.37 -19.68 6.55
N HIS A 337 21.87 -18.51 6.95
CA HIS A 337 21.57 -18.22 8.36
C HIS A 337 20.37 -19.01 8.90
N SER A 338 19.40 -19.35 8.06
CA SER A 338 18.27 -20.19 8.45
C SER A 338 18.70 -21.62 8.85
N ARG A 339 19.73 -22.17 8.20
CA ARG A 339 20.26 -23.50 8.52
C ARG A 339 21.05 -23.54 9.83
N VAL A 340 21.77 -22.47 10.14
CA VAL A 340 22.52 -22.34 11.39
C VAL A 340 21.59 -22.19 12.58
N CYS A 341 20.51 -21.41 12.49
CA CYS A 341 19.51 -21.31 13.56
C CYS A 341 18.78 -22.65 13.83
N LEU A 342 18.45 -23.41 12.79
CA LEU A 342 17.84 -24.73 12.98
C LEU A 342 18.80 -25.73 13.63
N PHE A 343 20.10 -25.66 13.33
CA PHE A 343 21.11 -26.53 13.92
C PHE A 343 21.30 -26.22 15.41
N TRP A 344 21.33 -24.94 15.81
CA TRP A 344 21.41 -24.55 17.22
C TRP A 344 20.13 -24.87 18.00
N LEU A 345 18.95 -24.75 17.40
CA LEU A 345 17.68 -25.16 18.00
C LEU A 345 17.61 -26.69 18.22
N LEU A 346 18.13 -27.49 17.29
CA LEU A 346 18.23 -28.95 17.45
C LEU A 346 19.24 -29.34 18.54
N ILE A 347 20.37 -28.67 18.67
CA ILE A 347 21.34 -28.92 19.74
C ILE A 347 20.76 -28.53 21.10
N LEU A 348 20.03 -27.42 21.22
CA LEU A 348 19.35 -27.01 22.44
C LEU A 348 18.24 -28.02 22.86
N LEU A 349 17.50 -28.56 21.91
CA LEU A 349 16.49 -29.61 22.19
C LEU A 349 17.11 -30.92 22.67
N ILE A 350 18.29 -31.30 22.18
CA ILE A 350 18.99 -32.52 22.62
C ILE A 350 19.60 -32.34 24.01
N THR A 351 20.04 -31.13 24.37
CA THR A 351 20.61 -30.86 25.72
C THR A 351 19.56 -30.72 26.82
N VAL A 352 18.28 -30.59 26.49
CA VAL A 352 17.16 -30.53 27.45
C VAL A 352 16.53 -31.91 27.65
N LEU A 353 16.87 -32.90 26.81
CA LEU A 353 16.33 -34.29 26.88
C LEU A 353 17.34 -35.32 27.42
N VAL A 354 18.51 -34.90 27.89
CA VAL A 354 19.53 -35.67 28.61
C VAL A 354 19.69 -35.10 30.01
#